data_5f738dd1addb3d1244dd9ad65b7958a7
#
_entry.id   5f738dd1addb3d1244dd9ad65b7958a7
#
_cell.length_a   1.000
_cell.length_b   1.000
_cell.length_c   1.000
_cell.angle_alpha   90.00
_cell.angle_beta   90.00
_cell.angle_gamma   90.00
#
_symmetry.space_group_name_H-M   'P 1'
#
loop_
_entity.id
_entity.type
_entity.pdbx_description
1 polymer ?
#
loop_
_entity_poly.entity_id
_entity_poly.type
_entity_poly.pdbx_seq_one_letter_code
_entity_poly.pdbx_strand_id
1 'polypeptide(L)'
;MLEEILKFDTELFIYLNNLGTSNYDYIWVYLSEVQANAIPYLFLFFFFFYNNSSKVKLSEIVYLLFFVFILIAISDQTANLFKDSFQRLRPCYNEIIQDSVRLVKETCGGKYSFFSAHASSSFSLAIFFGLLYKKRLKFLICFTVLLAILISYSRVYLGVHYPLDILFGGLFGILNGILLYRVYQIKLSDINFFNKS
;
A
#
# COMPACT_ATOMS: atom_id res chain seq x y z
N MET A 1 -23.62 -16.72 6.38
CA MET A 1 -22.20 -16.76 5.94
C MET A 1 -21.62 -15.37 5.68
N LEU A 2 -22.15 -14.55 4.74
CA LEU A 2 -21.59 -13.18 4.52
C LEU A 2 -21.75 -12.30 5.75
N GLU A 3 -22.92 -12.29 6.37
CA GLU A 3 -23.18 -11.51 7.59
C GLU A 3 -22.26 -11.93 8.75
N GLU A 4 -22.00 -13.20 8.91
CA GLU A 4 -21.09 -13.72 9.95
C GLU A 4 -19.66 -13.24 9.72
N ILE A 5 -19.21 -13.23 8.44
CA ILE A 5 -17.88 -12.72 8.07
C ILE A 5 -17.79 -11.22 8.39
N LEU A 6 -18.81 -10.44 8.04
CA LEU A 6 -18.84 -8.99 8.33
C LEU A 6 -18.93 -8.70 9.83
N LYS A 7 -19.65 -9.52 10.58
CA LYS A 7 -19.71 -9.45 12.04
C LYS A 7 -18.32 -9.74 12.64
N PHE A 8 -17.68 -10.83 12.24
CA PHE A 8 -16.32 -11.18 12.69
C PHE A 8 -15.31 -10.08 12.35
N ASP A 9 -15.37 -9.50 11.14
CA ASP A 9 -14.51 -8.40 10.70
C ASP A 9 -14.67 -7.17 11.59
N THR A 10 -15.92 -6.87 11.99
CA THR A 10 -16.24 -5.75 12.88
C THR A 10 -15.71 -6.01 14.30
N GLU A 11 -15.92 -7.22 14.84
CA GLU A 11 -15.43 -7.61 16.16
C GLU A 11 -13.89 -7.59 16.21
N LEU A 12 -13.24 -8.13 15.18
CA LEU A 12 -11.79 -8.11 15.03
C LEU A 12 -11.26 -6.67 14.91
N PHE A 13 -11.95 -5.81 14.17
CA PHE A 13 -11.61 -4.38 14.09
C PHE A 13 -11.63 -3.72 15.47
N ILE A 14 -12.74 -3.86 16.22
CA ILE A 14 -12.88 -3.26 17.54
C ILE A 14 -11.77 -3.76 18.47
N TYR A 15 -11.50 -5.07 18.47
CA TYR A 15 -10.43 -5.64 19.26
C TYR A 15 -9.06 -5.04 18.92
N LEU A 16 -8.67 -5.04 17.64
CA LEU A 16 -7.36 -4.55 17.19
C LEU A 16 -7.20 -3.03 17.38
N ASN A 17 -8.25 -2.26 17.14
CA ASN A 17 -8.24 -0.80 17.29
C ASN A 17 -8.07 -0.39 18.77
N ASN A 18 -8.74 -1.11 19.69
CA ASN A 18 -8.68 -0.82 21.12
C ASN A 18 -7.42 -1.37 21.84
N LEU A 19 -6.57 -2.17 21.16
CA LEU A 19 -5.22 -2.47 21.66
C LEU A 19 -4.31 -1.23 21.64
N GLY A 20 -4.70 -0.19 20.91
CA GLY A 20 -3.95 1.05 20.78
C GLY A 20 -3.88 1.85 22.09
N THR A 21 -2.75 2.52 22.31
CA THR A 21 -2.53 3.43 23.44
C THR A 21 -2.01 4.78 22.97
N SER A 22 -2.32 5.86 23.69
CA SER A 22 -1.90 7.22 23.36
C SER A 22 -0.37 7.38 23.22
N ASN A 23 0.40 6.54 23.96
CA ASN A 23 1.86 6.59 23.92
C ASN A 23 2.47 6.22 22.56
N TYR A 24 1.76 5.44 21.75
CA TYR A 24 2.25 4.97 20.44
C TYR A 24 1.50 5.61 19.25
N ASP A 25 0.53 6.49 19.47
CA ASP A 25 -0.28 7.11 18.43
C ASP A 25 0.56 7.82 17.37
N TYR A 26 1.61 8.55 17.80
CA TYR A 26 2.48 9.28 16.88
C TYR A 26 3.19 8.38 15.86
N ILE A 27 3.55 7.13 16.26
CA ILE A 27 4.17 6.14 15.36
C ILE A 27 3.18 5.72 14.28
N TRP A 28 1.95 5.37 14.69
CA TRP A 28 0.93 4.89 13.77
C TRP A 28 0.36 6.00 12.88
N VAL A 29 0.26 7.23 13.40
CA VAL A 29 -0.04 8.41 12.59
C VAL A 29 1.03 8.61 11.53
N TYR A 30 2.31 8.60 11.90
CA TYR A 30 3.42 8.74 10.95
C TYR A 30 3.42 7.65 9.89
N LEU A 31 3.24 6.37 10.27
CA LEU A 31 3.16 5.24 9.33
C LEU A 31 1.98 5.36 8.36
N SER A 32 0.92 6.05 8.76
CA SER A 32 -0.24 6.30 7.88
C SER A 32 -0.05 7.47 6.93
N GLU A 33 1.01 8.26 7.06
CA GLU A 33 1.30 9.38 6.15
C GLU A 33 1.96 8.91 4.84
N VAL A 34 1.78 9.71 3.79
CA VAL A 34 2.36 9.42 2.47
C VAL A 34 3.89 9.34 2.53
N GLN A 35 4.51 10.15 3.39
CA GLN A 35 5.95 10.20 3.57
C GLN A 35 6.53 8.88 4.08
N ALA A 36 5.85 8.21 5.03
CA ALA A 36 6.29 6.93 5.56
C ALA A 36 6.35 5.85 4.46
N ASN A 37 5.45 5.94 3.48
CA ASN A 37 5.45 5.04 2.34
C ASN A 37 6.49 5.45 1.27
N ALA A 38 6.66 6.75 1.02
CA ALA A 38 7.54 7.26 -0.04
C ALA A 38 9.03 7.20 0.29
N ILE A 39 9.44 7.56 1.51
CA ILE A 39 10.85 7.68 1.92
C ILE A 39 11.65 6.40 1.70
N PRO A 40 11.21 5.19 2.13
CA PRO A 40 11.95 3.96 1.91
C PRO A 40 12.17 3.65 0.43
N TYR A 41 11.19 3.93 -0.44
CA TYR A 41 11.30 3.67 -1.88
C TYR A 41 12.15 4.72 -2.60
N LEU A 42 12.13 5.98 -2.15
CA LEU A 42 13.09 7.00 -2.61
C LEU A 42 14.52 6.60 -2.24
N PHE A 43 14.74 6.10 -1.02
CA PHE A 43 16.06 5.60 -0.63
C PHE A 43 16.50 4.44 -1.52
N LEU A 44 15.64 3.45 -1.79
CA LEU A 44 15.92 2.35 -2.69
C LEU A 44 16.20 2.82 -4.12
N PHE A 45 15.47 3.83 -4.58
CA PHE A 45 15.70 4.47 -5.87
C PHE A 45 17.09 5.10 -5.94
N PHE A 46 17.48 5.94 -4.99
CA PHE A 46 18.82 6.55 -4.96
C PHE A 46 19.94 5.53 -4.78
N PHE A 47 19.73 4.51 -3.95
CA PHE A 47 20.68 3.42 -3.78
C PHE A 47 20.93 2.66 -5.08
N PHE A 48 19.90 2.44 -5.89
CA PHE A 48 20.04 1.86 -7.22
C PHE A 48 20.93 2.70 -8.13
N PHE A 49 20.71 4.02 -8.16
CA PHE A 49 21.50 4.93 -8.98
C PHE A 49 22.94 5.02 -8.54
N TYR A 50 23.19 5.15 -7.25
CA TYR A 50 24.54 5.22 -6.70
C TYR A 50 25.38 4.00 -7.12
N ASN A 51 24.82 2.81 -7.00
CA ASN A 51 25.52 1.57 -7.34
C ASN A 51 25.65 1.31 -8.86
N ASN A 52 24.96 2.05 -9.72
CA ASN A 52 24.93 1.86 -11.17
C ASN A 52 25.15 3.15 -11.96
N SER A 53 25.65 4.22 -11.34
CA SER A 53 25.69 5.57 -11.92
C SER A 53 26.35 5.67 -13.30
N SER A 54 27.34 4.80 -13.59
CA SER A 54 28.03 4.75 -14.88
C SER A 54 27.29 3.96 -15.99
N LYS A 55 26.18 3.29 -15.68
CA LYS A 55 25.50 2.36 -16.60
C LYS A 55 24.00 2.67 -16.81
N VAL A 56 23.39 3.50 -15.93
CA VAL A 56 21.97 3.79 -16.01
C VAL A 56 21.72 5.01 -16.88
N LYS A 57 20.92 4.84 -17.93
CA LYS A 57 20.50 5.94 -18.81
C LYS A 57 19.36 6.74 -18.16
N LEU A 58 19.29 8.03 -18.46
CA LEU A 58 18.17 8.89 -18.00
C LEU A 58 16.80 8.31 -18.43
N SER A 59 16.72 7.69 -19.60
CA SER A 59 15.50 7.04 -20.09
C SER A 59 15.02 5.90 -19.19
N GLU A 60 15.92 5.13 -18.58
CA GLU A 60 15.57 4.05 -17.67
C GLU A 60 15.00 4.60 -16.34
N ILE A 61 15.53 5.76 -15.91
CA ILE A 61 15.03 6.48 -14.74
C ILE A 61 13.59 6.94 -14.97
N VAL A 62 13.38 7.67 -16.06
CA VAL A 62 12.06 8.19 -16.44
C VAL A 62 11.07 7.03 -16.58
N TYR A 63 11.51 5.94 -17.16
CA TYR A 63 10.69 4.73 -17.34
C TYR A 63 10.28 4.10 -16.00
N LEU A 64 11.23 3.95 -15.06
CA LEU A 64 10.93 3.45 -13.72
C LEU A 64 9.93 4.35 -12.97
N LEU A 65 10.15 5.67 -12.99
CA LEU A 65 9.25 6.65 -12.37
C LEU A 65 7.84 6.61 -12.96
N PHE A 66 7.74 6.45 -14.29
CA PHE A 66 6.47 6.29 -14.98
C PHE A 66 5.70 5.05 -14.49
N PHE A 67 6.40 3.91 -14.32
CA PHE A 67 5.77 2.69 -13.80
C PHE A 67 5.35 2.80 -12.35
N VAL A 68 6.15 3.46 -11.50
CA VAL A 68 5.78 3.75 -10.11
C VAL A 68 4.53 4.64 -10.06
N PHE A 69 4.47 5.68 -10.90
CA PHE A 69 3.28 6.54 -11.00
C PHE A 69 2.04 5.74 -11.41
N ILE A 70 2.11 4.94 -12.47
CA ILE A 70 1.01 4.09 -12.93
C ILE A 70 0.57 3.11 -11.83
N LEU A 71 1.51 2.49 -11.13
CA LEU A 71 1.24 1.56 -10.06
C LEU A 71 0.40 2.19 -8.93
N ILE A 72 0.78 3.38 -8.50
CA ILE A 72 0.05 4.14 -7.48
C ILE A 72 -1.32 4.57 -8.02
N ALA A 73 -1.36 5.09 -9.25
CA ALA A 73 -2.61 5.54 -9.88
C ALA A 73 -3.63 4.41 -10.02
N ILE A 74 -3.22 3.22 -10.49
CA ILE A 74 -4.11 2.05 -10.58
C ILE A 74 -4.60 1.65 -9.19
N SER A 75 -3.71 1.61 -8.18
CA SER A 75 -4.08 1.25 -6.81
C SER A 75 -5.13 2.20 -6.23
N ASP A 76 -4.94 3.52 -6.41
CA ASP A 76 -5.83 4.53 -5.86
C ASP A 76 -7.16 4.60 -6.62
N GLN A 77 -7.13 4.65 -7.96
CA GLN A 77 -8.34 4.72 -8.76
C GLN A 77 -9.22 3.48 -8.60
N THR A 78 -8.62 2.29 -8.56
CA THR A 78 -9.38 1.06 -8.32
C THR A 78 -9.99 1.06 -6.91
N ALA A 79 -9.24 1.48 -5.89
CA ALA A 79 -9.78 1.58 -4.55
C ALA A 79 -10.97 2.57 -4.47
N ASN A 80 -10.88 3.71 -5.17
CA ASN A 80 -11.98 4.69 -5.21
C ASN A 80 -13.20 4.13 -5.93
N LEU A 81 -13.01 3.45 -7.07
CA LEU A 81 -14.10 2.78 -7.79
C LEU A 81 -14.83 1.76 -6.89
N PHE A 82 -14.09 0.97 -6.12
CA PHE A 82 -14.68 0.00 -5.19
C PHE A 82 -15.40 0.67 -4.02
N LYS A 83 -14.87 1.78 -3.47
CA LYS A 83 -15.55 2.56 -2.43
C LYS A 83 -16.90 3.10 -2.90
N ASP A 84 -16.93 3.64 -4.12
CA ASP A 84 -18.16 4.20 -4.71
C ASP A 84 -19.18 3.09 -5.04
N SER A 85 -18.70 1.90 -5.41
CA SER A 85 -19.56 0.77 -5.76
C SER A 85 -20.14 0.05 -4.52
N PHE A 86 -19.32 -0.22 -3.50
CA PHE A 86 -19.70 -0.98 -2.32
C PHE A 86 -20.29 -0.10 -1.20
N GLN A 87 -19.94 1.17 -1.15
CA GLN A 87 -20.42 2.17 -0.18
C GLN A 87 -20.36 1.70 1.29
N ARG A 88 -19.41 0.83 1.61
CA ARG A 88 -19.19 0.37 2.98
C ARG A 88 -18.72 1.54 3.83
N LEU A 89 -19.51 1.93 4.85
CA LEU A 89 -19.12 3.01 5.77
C LEU A 89 -17.83 2.67 6.51
N ARG A 90 -16.99 3.68 6.75
CA ARG A 90 -15.84 3.52 7.66
C ARG A 90 -16.31 3.25 9.09
N PRO A 91 -15.47 2.58 9.92
CA PRO A 91 -15.83 2.30 11.33
C PRO A 91 -16.33 3.53 12.09
N CYS A 92 -15.66 4.66 11.91
CA CYS A 92 -15.97 5.95 12.54
C CYS A 92 -17.27 6.64 12.03
N TYR A 93 -17.84 6.18 10.91
CA TYR A 93 -19.14 6.62 10.39
C TYR A 93 -20.24 5.57 10.57
N ASN A 94 -19.92 4.42 11.15
CA ASN A 94 -20.89 3.36 11.40
C ASN A 94 -21.57 3.60 12.75
N GLU A 95 -22.82 4.06 12.73
CA GLU A 95 -23.60 4.44 13.91
C GLU A 95 -23.72 3.32 14.97
N ILE A 96 -23.63 2.05 14.54
CA ILE A 96 -23.74 0.89 15.44
C ILE A 96 -22.51 0.74 16.33
N ILE A 97 -21.32 1.13 15.84
CA ILE A 97 -20.04 0.84 16.51
C ILE A 97 -19.22 2.09 16.83
N GLN A 98 -19.62 3.26 16.33
CA GLN A 98 -18.81 4.50 16.42
C GLN A 98 -18.37 4.83 17.86
N ASP A 99 -19.21 4.54 18.84
CA ASP A 99 -18.91 4.79 20.26
C ASP A 99 -17.84 3.84 20.82
N SER A 100 -17.60 2.71 20.13
CA SER A 100 -16.56 1.72 20.46
C SER A 100 -15.27 1.96 19.67
N VAL A 101 -15.26 2.90 18.73
CA VAL A 101 -14.11 3.18 17.86
C VAL A 101 -13.18 4.17 18.52
N ARG A 102 -11.92 3.76 18.69
CA ARG A 102 -10.84 4.67 19.07
C ARG A 102 -10.33 5.39 17.82
N LEU A 103 -10.88 6.58 17.56
CA LEU A 103 -10.43 7.44 16.46
C LEU A 103 -9.23 8.27 16.91
N VAL A 104 -8.05 8.03 16.30
CA VAL A 104 -6.79 8.67 16.71
C VAL A 104 -6.57 10.02 16.00
N LYS A 105 -7.10 10.17 14.78
CA LYS A 105 -7.03 11.43 14.03
C LYS A 105 -8.31 12.24 14.27
N GLU A 106 -8.19 13.58 14.15
CA GLU A 106 -9.33 14.49 14.29
C GLU A 106 -10.44 14.21 13.26
N THR A 107 -10.10 13.67 12.11
CA THR A 107 -11.06 13.36 11.05
C THR A 107 -10.91 11.94 10.55
N CYS A 108 -12.03 11.33 10.22
CA CYS A 108 -12.09 10.00 9.63
C CYS A 108 -11.70 9.99 8.12
N GLY A 109 -11.65 11.14 7.48
CA GLY A 109 -11.44 11.28 6.04
C GLY A 109 -12.72 10.97 5.25
N GLY A 110 -12.58 10.31 4.07
CA GLY A 110 -13.73 9.99 3.22
C GLY A 110 -14.72 9.03 3.87
N LYS A 111 -15.97 9.02 3.40
CA LYS A 111 -17.09 8.28 4.00
C LYS A 111 -16.96 6.75 3.89
N TYR A 112 -16.45 6.25 2.76
CA TYR A 112 -16.41 4.82 2.45
C TYR A 112 -15.04 4.19 2.67
N SER A 113 -15.03 2.89 3.03
CA SER A 113 -13.81 2.18 3.46
C SER A 113 -13.29 1.16 2.46
N PHE A 114 -14.17 0.42 1.75
CA PHE A 114 -13.76 -0.78 1.01
C PHE A 114 -13.32 -0.46 -0.43
N PHE A 115 -12.12 -0.85 -0.81
CA PHE A 115 -11.01 -1.36 -0.01
C PHE A 115 -9.97 -0.25 0.26
N SER A 116 -8.97 -0.55 1.12
CA SER A 116 -7.96 0.43 1.52
C SER A 116 -6.94 0.72 0.39
N ALA A 117 -6.93 1.96 -0.12
CA ALA A 117 -5.94 2.43 -1.08
C ALA A 117 -4.51 2.41 -0.52
N HIS A 118 -4.33 2.71 0.79
CA HIS A 118 -3.03 2.63 1.45
C HIS A 118 -2.47 1.21 1.46
N ALA A 119 -3.29 0.22 1.77
CA ALA A 119 -2.88 -1.19 1.70
C ALA A 119 -2.53 -1.57 0.25
N SER A 120 -3.39 -1.21 -0.71
CA SER A 120 -3.17 -1.51 -2.13
C SER A 120 -1.85 -0.92 -2.64
N SER A 121 -1.61 0.37 -2.46
CA SER A 121 -0.39 1.04 -2.94
C SER A 121 0.86 0.53 -2.23
N SER A 122 0.80 0.33 -0.90
CA SER A 122 1.95 -0.16 -0.12
C SER A 122 2.37 -1.56 -0.54
N PHE A 123 1.43 -2.50 -0.69
CA PHE A 123 1.73 -3.85 -1.17
C PHE A 123 2.16 -3.87 -2.65
N SER A 124 1.57 -3.01 -3.49
CA SER A 124 2.01 -2.89 -4.90
C SER A 124 3.47 -2.46 -5.00
N LEU A 125 3.86 -1.42 -4.26
CA LEU A 125 5.25 -0.95 -4.20
C LEU A 125 6.17 -2.02 -3.61
N ALA A 126 5.76 -2.67 -2.51
CA ALA A 126 6.55 -3.70 -1.84
C ALA A 126 6.90 -4.85 -2.79
N ILE A 127 5.91 -5.36 -3.51
CA ILE A 127 6.10 -6.46 -4.46
C ILE A 127 6.89 -6.02 -5.68
N PHE A 128 6.56 -4.86 -6.27
CA PHE A 128 7.26 -4.34 -7.44
C PHE A 128 8.75 -4.15 -7.17
N PHE A 129 9.12 -3.41 -6.12
CA PHE A 129 10.51 -3.18 -5.77
C PHE A 129 11.20 -4.44 -5.22
N GLY A 130 10.50 -5.25 -4.43
CA GLY A 130 11.01 -6.53 -3.95
C GLY A 130 11.42 -7.46 -5.10
N LEU A 131 10.60 -7.56 -6.16
CA LEU A 131 10.91 -8.34 -7.36
C LEU A 131 12.00 -7.68 -8.22
N LEU A 132 12.02 -6.35 -8.32
CA LEU A 132 13.01 -5.61 -9.08
C LEU A 132 14.43 -5.84 -8.55
N TYR A 133 14.59 -5.89 -7.23
CA TYR A 133 15.88 -6.02 -6.57
C TYR A 133 16.22 -7.43 -6.07
N LYS A 134 15.35 -8.43 -6.29
CA LYS A 134 15.50 -9.79 -5.74
C LYS A 134 16.87 -10.45 -5.97
N LYS A 135 17.54 -10.14 -7.09
CA LYS A 135 18.86 -10.69 -7.43
C LYS A 135 20.00 -10.06 -6.63
N ARG A 136 19.83 -8.84 -6.11
CA ARG A 136 20.87 -8.06 -5.41
C ARG A 136 20.63 -8.04 -3.90
N LEU A 137 19.40 -7.90 -3.48
CA LEU A 137 18.97 -7.77 -2.08
C LEU A 137 17.90 -8.83 -1.78
N LYS A 138 18.34 -10.06 -1.46
CA LYS A 138 17.44 -11.21 -1.28
C LYS A 138 16.36 -11.00 -0.23
N PHE A 139 16.68 -10.27 0.85
CA PHE A 139 15.73 -10.01 1.95
C PHE A 139 14.89 -8.75 1.77
N LEU A 140 15.10 -7.99 0.68
CA LEU A 140 14.38 -6.73 0.49
C LEU A 140 12.86 -6.94 0.41
N ILE A 141 12.42 -8.00 -0.26
CA ILE A 141 10.98 -8.30 -0.37
C ILE A 141 10.35 -8.53 1.00
N CYS A 142 11.04 -9.21 1.91
CA CYS A 142 10.54 -9.43 3.27
C CYS A 142 10.43 -8.10 4.03
N PHE A 143 11.44 -7.23 3.90
CA PHE A 143 11.43 -5.90 4.53
C PHE A 143 10.31 -5.00 3.98
N THR A 144 10.17 -4.93 2.66
CA THR A 144 9.14 -4.08 2.03
C THR A 144 7.72 -4.58 2.29
N VAL A 145 7.52 -5.92 2.33
CA VAL A 145 6.24 -6.52 2.71
C VAL A 145 5.93 -6.26 4.18
N LEU A 146 6.91 -6.38 5.09
CA LEU A 146 6.71 -6.04 6.50
C LEU A 146 6.31 -4.57 6.66
N LEU A 147 6.97 -3.66 5.95
CA LEU A 147 6.60 -2.24 5.94
C LEU A 147 5.17 -2.04 5.43
N ALA A 148 4.76 -2.71 4.35
CA ALA A 148 3.40 -2.65 3.82
C ALA A 148 2.36 -3.17 4.82
N ILE A 149 2.69 -4.23 5.59
CA ILE A 149 1.83 -4.74 6.68
C ILE A 149 1.66 -3.68 7.77
N LEU A 150 2.76 -3.05 8.22
CA LEU A 150 2.71 -2.02 9.26
C LEU A 150 1.90 -0.79 8.81
N ILE A 151 2.11 -0.32 7.58
CA ILE A 151 1.33 0.79 6.99
C ILE A 151 -0.15 0.41 6.89
N SER A 152 -0.46 -0.82 6.47
CA SER A 152 -1.84 -1.30 6.38
C SER A 152 -2.50 -1.41 7.76
N TYR A 153 -1.80 -1.96 8.75
CA TYR A 153 -2.29 -2.06 10.12
C TYR A 153 -2.50 -0.68 10.74
N SER A 154 -1.68 0.31 10.40
CA SER A 154 -1.90 1.69 10.89
C SER A 154 -3.31 2.20 10.58
N ARG A 155 -3.95 1.73 9.49
CA ARG A 155 -5.30 2.15 9.11
C ARG A 155 -6.39 1.57 10.02
N VAL A 156 -6.18 0.35 10.54
CA VAL A 156 -7.03 -0.27 11.58
C VAL A 156 -6.81 0.43 12.92
N TYR A 157 -5.54 0.63 13.27
CA TYR A 157 -5.16 1.33 14.50
C TYR A 157 -5.77 2.73 14.61
N LEU A 158 -5.78 3.48 13.51
CA LEU A 158 -6.35 4.83 13.44
C LEU A 158 -7.88 4.88 13.42
N GLY A 159 -8.57 3.73 13.34
CA GLY A 159 -10.04 3.67 13.35
C GLY A 159 -10.70 3.95 12.00
N VAL A 160 -9.98 3.86 10.87
CA VAL A 160 -10.48 4.31 9.55
C VAL A 160 -10.76 3.20 8.54
N HIS A 161 -10.29 1.97 8.79
CA HIS A 161 -10.52 0.80 7.93
C HIS A 161 -10.71 -0.47 8.74
N TYR A 162 -11.55 -1.38 8.23
CA TYR A 162 -11.69 -2.73 8.77
C TYR A 162 -10.54 -3.65 8.31
N PRO A 163 -10.29 -4.78 9.01
CA PRO A 163 -9.32 -5.79 8.58
C PRO A 163 -9.55 -6.31 7.17
N LEU A 164 -10.80 -6.57 6.75
CA LEU A 164 -11.09 -6.98 5.38
C LEU A 164 -10.74 -5.91 4.35
N ASP A 165 -10.89 -4.62 4.66
CA ASP A 165 -10.51 -3.55 3.73
C ASP A 165 -9.02 -3.58 3.41
N ILE A 166 -8.18 -3.87 4.42
CA ILE A 166 -6.73 -3.97 4.24
C ILE A 166 -6.32 -5.29 3.61
N LEU A 167 -7.03 -6.38 3.90
CA LEU A 167 -6.77 -7.69 3.29
C LEU A 167 -7.03 -7.64 1.77
N PHE A 168 -8.20 -7.17 1.34
CA PHE A 168 -8.54 -7.05 -0.08
C PHE A 168 -7.67 -6.01 -0.79
N GLY A 169 -7.42 -4.87 -0.16
CA GLY A 169 -6.47 -3.89 -0.68
C GLY A 169 -5.07 -4.46 -0.87
N GLY A 170 -4.56 -5.22 0.12
CA GLY A 170 -3.27 -5.89 0.05
C GLY A 170 -3.20 -6.95 -1.05
N LEU A 171 -4.23 -7.80 -1.19
CA LEU A 171 -4.31 -8.80 -2.26
C LEU A 171 -4.32 -8.13 -3.64
N PHE A 172 -5.14 -7.09 -3.83
CA PHE A 172 -5.12 -6.31 -5.07
C PHE A 172 -3.75 -5.69 -5.32
N GLY A 173 -3.13 -5.12 -4.29
CA GLY A 173 -1.79 -4.54 -4.37
C GLY A 173 -0.71 -5.55 -4.80
N ILE A 174 -0.74 -6.76 -4.25
CA ILE A 174 0.17 -7.85 -4.65
C ILE A 174 0.01 -8.17 -6.14
N LEU A 175 -1.23 -8.34 -6.61
CA LEU A 175 -1.51 -8.65 -8.02
C LEU A 175 -1.06 -7.52 -8.94
N ASN A 176 -1.38 -6.26 -8.60
CA ASN A 176 -0.96 -5.08 -9.34
C ASN A 176 0.58 -4.96 -9.42
N GLY A 177 1.28 -5.16 -8.29
CA GLY A 177 2.74 -5.13 -8.22
C GLY A 177 3.40 -6.21 -9.10
N ILE A 178 2.88 -7.44 -9.07
CA ILE A 178 3.36 -8.55 -9.93
C ILE A 178 3.13 -8.23 -11.41
N LEU A 179 1.92 -7.79 -11.75
CA LEU A 179 1.54 -7.49 -13.13
C LEU A 179 2.44 -6.39 -13.72
N LEU A 180 2.54 -5.26 -13.02
CA LEU A 180 3.35 -4.13 -13.49
C LEU A 180 4.86 -4.43 -13.51
N TYR A 181 5.35 -5.24 -12.58
CA TYR A 181 6.73 -5.72 -12.65
C TYR A 181 6.97 -6.54 -13.93
N ARG A 182 6.07 -7.44 -14.31
CA ARG A 182 6.19 -8.23 -15.55
C ARG A 182 6.17 -7.35 -16.79
N VAL A 183 5.23 -6.41 -16.87
CA VAL A 183 5.14 -5.45 -17.98
C VAL A 183 6.40 -4.59 -18.07
N TYR A 184 6.91 -4.11 -16.92
CA TYR A 184 8.15 -3.37 -16.83
C TYR A 184 9.33 -4.15 -17.42
N GLN A 185 9.48 -5.43 -17.08
CA GLN A 185 10.58 -6.28 -17.57
C GLN A 185 10.53 -6.51 -19.08
N ILE A 186 9.34 -6.76 -19.64
CA ILE A 186 9.15 -6.96 -21.08
C ILE A 186 9.54 -5.68 -21.83
N LYS A 187 9.02 -4.54 -21.43
CA LYS A 187 9.29 -3.26 -22.08
C LYS A 187 10.73 -2.80 -21.93
N LEU A 188 11.38 -3.09 -20.79
CA LEU A 188 12.81 -2.79 -20.61
C LEU A 188 13.69 -3.63 -21.54
N SER A 189 13.32 -4.89 -21.82
CA SER A 189 14.06 -5.73 -22.79
C SER A 189 13.94 -5.17 -24.21
N ASP A 190 12.76 -4.68 -24.61
CA ASP A 190 12.54 -4.05 -25.91
C ASP A 190 13.41 -2.79 -26.07
N ILE A 191 13.40 -1.90 -25.07
CA ILE A 191 14.21 -0.67 -25.07
C ILE A 191 15.71 -1.00 -25.20
N ASN A 192 16.20 -2.03 -24.51
CA ASN A 192 17.59 -2.45 -24.61
C ASN A 192 17.92 -3.11 -25.94
N PHE A 193 16.96 -3.75 -26.61
CA PHE A 193 17.14 -4.31 -27.94
C PHE A 193 17.32 -3.20 -28.99
N PHE A 194 16.46 -2.18 -29.01
CA PHE A 194 16.56 -1.03 -29.92
C PHE A 194 17.81 -0.16 -29.70
N ASN A 195 18.40 -0.16 -28.50
CA ASN A 195 19.61 0.61 -28.22
C ASN A 195 20.91 -0.16 -28.56
N LYS A 196 20.84 -1.42 -29.02
CA LYS A 196 21.98 -2.23 -29.45
C LYS A 196 22.13 -2.34 -30.98
N SER A 197 21.13 -1.90 -31.74
CA SER A 197 21.15 -1.74 -33.18
C SER A 197 21.59 -0.33 -33.56
#